data_17e32a8d76a6acff06d7579527790196
#
_entry.id   17e32a8d76a6acff06d7579527790196
#
_cell.length_a   1.000
_cell.length_b   1.000
_cell.length_c   1.000
_cell.angle_alpha   90.00
_cell.angle_beta   90.00
_cell.angle_gamma   90.00
#
_symmetry.space_group_name_H-M   'P 1'
#
loop_
_entity.id
_entity.type
_entity.pdbx_description
1 polymer ?
#
loop_
_entity_poly.entity_id
_entity_poly.type
_entity_poly.pdbx_seq_one_letter_code
_entity_poly.pdbx_strand_id
1 'polypeptide(L)'
;GITPGWQQMQDSFKIAIESIHNGLGREESLKNVKKHSSFVGSMRTNLVEMLDGLKLNEKLKIQSSLSLFNEHNHLLHTTSALRYPVFKDGKNYTGSSPSPIKNSFLWEEINDSLVNEMSLFKSKLIIPLGKTVSEILSQIKSDGKLNENILLDGFPHPSGANGHRKKQFQMNSSNMAKKIKDWKINN
;
A
#
# COMPACT_ATOMS: atom_id res chain seq x y z
N GLY A 1 1.68 1.05 -2.62
CA GLY A 1 2.89 1.00 -3.46
C GLY A 1 2.85 2.00 -4.61
N ILE A 2 3.89 2.02 -5.47
CA ILE A 2 3.91 2.94 -6.62
C ILE A 2 3.04 2.42 -7.78
N THR A 3 3.24 1.18 -8.18
CA THR A 3 2.51 0.48 -9.23
C THR A 3 2.58 -1.03 -8.99
N PRO A 4 1.60 -1.83 -9.43
CA PRO A 4 1.74 -3.29 -9.41
C PRO A 4 2.94 -3.74 -10.26
N GLY A 5 3.70 -4.71 -9.75
CA GLY A 5 4.81 -5.29 -10.51
C GLY A 5 4.33 -6.37 -11.48
N TRP A 6 5.22 -6.76 -12.41
CA TRP A 6 4.95 -7.80 -13.41
C TRP A 6 4.43 -9.11 -12.80
N GLN A 7 5.13 -9.63 -11.78
CA GLN A 7 4.74 -10.87 -11.13
C GLN A 7 3.35 -10.77 -10.47
N GLN A 8 3.10 -9.67 -9.78
CA GLN A 8 1.79 -9.43 -9.17
C GLN A 8 0.67 -9.39 -10.21
N MET A 9 0.92 -8.76 -11.36
CA MET A 9 -0.04 -8.73 -12.47
C MET A 9 -0.31 -10.13 -13.02
N GLN A 10 0.75 -10.92 -13.29
CA GLN A 10 0.59 -12.28 -13.78
C GLN A 10 -0.19 -13.15 -12.80
N ASP A 11 0.15 -13.12 -11.51
CA ASP A 11 -0.53 -13.89 -10.48
C ASP A 11 -2.00 -13.46 -10.35
N SER A 12 -2.27 -12.16 -10.45
CA SER A 12 -3.64 -11.63 -10.44
C SER A 12 -4.49 -12.18 -11.58
N PHE A 13 -3.95 -12.22 -12.82
CA PHE A 13 -4.67 -12.77 -13.96
C PHE A 13 -4.90 -14.28 -13.82
N LYS A 14 -3.89 -15.04 -13.40
CA LYS A 14 -4.02 -16.49 -13.16
C LYS A 14 -5.14 -16.78 -12.15
N ILE A 15 -5.09 -16.11 -11.00
CA ILE A 15 -6.09 -16.32 -9.94
C ILE A 15 -7.49 -15.89 -10.40
N ALA A 16 -7.60 -14.82 -11.18
CA ALA A 16 -8.88 -14.38 -11.73
C ALA A 16 -9.48 -15.43 -12.68
N ILE A 17 -8.68 -15.96 -13.61
CA ILE A 17 -9.08 -16.99 -14.56
C ILE A 17 -9.51 -18.26 -13.83
N GLU A 18 -8.70 -18.75 -12.88
CA GLU A 18 -9.01 -19.93 -12.07
C GLU A 18 -10.30 -19.73 -11.25
N SER A 19 -10.49 -18.55 -10.66
CA SER A 19 -11.70 -18.23 -9.89
C SER A 19 -12.95 -18.28 -10.76
N ILE A 20 -12.90 -17.71 -11.97
CA ILE A 20 -14.01 -17.72 -12.91
C ILE A 20 -14.29 -19.14 -13.43
N HIS A 21 -13.26 -19.92 -13.75
CA HIS A 21 -13.42 -21.32 -14.15
C HIS A 21 -14.06 -22.18 -13.06
N ASN A 22 -13.80 -21.87 -11.79
CA ASN A 22 -14.40 -22.51 -10.63
C ASN A 22 -15.82 -21.99 -10.31
N GLY A 23 -16.40 -21.15 -11.17
CA GLY A 23 -17.77 -20.65 -11.04
C GLY A 23 -17.96 -19.51 -10.04
N LEU A 24 -16.86 -18.87 -9.54
CA LEU A 24 -16.98 -17.72 -8.68
C LEU A 24 -17.50 -16.51 -9.44
N GLY A 25 -18.40 -15.75 -8.81
CA GLY A 25 -18.85 -14.47 -9.35
C GLY A 25 -17.72 -13.43 -9.40
N ARG A 26 -17.93 -12.37 -10.18
CA ARG A 26 -16.93 -11.30 -10.38
C ARG A 26 -16.40 -10.72 -9.08
N GLU A 27 -17.28 -10.40 -8.15
CA GLU A 27 -16.88 -9.77 -6.89
C GLU A 27 -16.01 -10.69 -6.02
N GLU A 28 -16.40 -11.96 -5.94
CA GLU A 28 -15.68 -12.97 -5.19
C GLU A 28 -14.32 -13.29 -5.84
N SER A 29 -14.27 -13.36 -7.16
CA SER A 29 -13.02 -13.51 -7.92
C SER A 29 -12.05 -12.36 -7.64
N LEU A 30 -12.53 -11.11 -7.62
CA LEU A 30 -11.70 -9.95 -7.29
C LEU A 30 -11.19 -9.95 -5.84
N LYS A 31 -12.02 -10.38 -4.88
CA LYS A 31 -11.59 -10.58 -3.48
C LYS A 31 -10.49 -11.64 -3.39
N ASN A 32 -10.66 -12.75 -4.11
CA ASN A 32 -9.67 -13.84 -4.16
C ASN A 32 -8.34 -13.37 -4.76
N VAL A 33 -8.38 -12.63 -5.87
CA VAL A 33 -7.20 -12.00 -6.46
C VAL A 33 -6.48 -11.11 -5.44
N LYS A 34 -7.19 -10.21 -4.79
CA LYS A 34 -6.60 -9.26 -3.83
C LYS A 34 -5.94 -9.99 -2.66
N LYS A 35 -6.56 -11.03 -2.14
CA LYS A 35 -6.05 -11.85 -1.04
C LYS A 35 -4.73 -12.54 -1.38
N HIS A 36 -4.60 -13.08 -2.59
CA HIS A 36 -3.48 -13.96 -2.96
C HIS A 36 -2.37 -13.27 -3.74
N SER A 37 -2.63 -12.13 -4.42
CA SER A 37 -1.60 -11.41 -5.18
C SER A 37 -1.02 -10.18 -4.47
N SER A 38 -1.61 -9.73 -3.33
CA SER A 38 -1.11 -8.55 -2.63
C SER A 38 0.00 -8.90 -1.63
N PHE A 39 1.17 -8.27 -1.80
CA PHE A 39 2.31 -8.42 -0.87
C PHE A 39 2.67 -9.88 -0.60
N VAL A 40 3.05 -10.64 -1.63
CA VAL A 40 3.39 -12.07 -1.49
C VAL A 40 4.83 -12.25 -1.02
N GLY A 41 5.10 -13.37 -0.33
CA GLY A 41 6.44 -13.79 0.07
C GLY A 41 7.13 -12.84 1.07
N SER A 42 8.42 -12.61 0.91
CA SER A 42 9.24 -11.81 1.83
C SER A 42 8.74 -10.38 2.01
N MET A 43 8.04 -9.83 1.03
CA MET A 43 7.46 -8.49 1.13
C MET A 43 6.37 -8.44 2.21
N ARG A 44 5.50 -9.45 2.29
CA ARG A 44 4.47 -9.55 3.34
C ARG A 44 5.10 -9.75 4.71
N THR A 45 6.05 -10.67 4.83
CA THR A 45 6.77 -10.92 6.09
C THR A 45 7.43 -9.65 6.63
N ASN A 46 8.17 -8.95 5.78
CA ASN A 46 8.83 -7.70 6.17
C ASN A 46 7.83 -6.59 6.54
N LEU A 47 6.70 -6.50 5.82
CA LEU A 47 5.65 -5.52 6.12
C LEU A 47 5.03 -5.80 7.48
N VAL A 48 4.64 -7.04 7.75
CA VAL A 48 4.06 -7.47 9.03
C VAL A 48 5.02 -7.23 10.18
N GLU A 49 6.29 -7.61 10.05
CA GLU A 49 7.33 -7.38 11.07
C GLU A 49 7.44 -5.89 11.44
N MET A 50 7.43 -5.00 10.44
CA MET A 50 7.50 -3.56 10.69
C MET A 50 6.21 -3.01 11.32
N LEU A 51 5.04 -3.47 10.89
CA LEU A 51 3.74 -3.03 11.45
C LEU A 51 3.59 -3.46 12.92
N ASP A 52 3.93 -4.71 13.22
CA ASP A 52 3.89 -5.22 14.59
C ASP A 52 4.97 -4.56 15.46
N GLY A 53 6.15 -4.27 14.90
CA GLY A 53 7.18 -3.48 15.57
C GLY A 53 6.74 -2.04 15.92
N LEU A 54 5.76 -1.49 15.22
CA LEU A 54 5.12 -0.21 15.54
C LEU A 54 3.89 -0.35 16.44
N LYS A 55 3.57 -1.57 16.89
CA LYS A 55 2.40 -1.89 17.73
C LYS A 55 1.05 -1.59 17.06
N LEU A 56 0.99 -1.69 15.75
CA LEU A 56 -0.26 -1.53 15.01
C LEU A 56 -1.25 -2.64 15.36
N ASN A 57 -0.78 -3.87 15.54
CA ASN A 57 -1.57 -5.00 15.99
C ASN A 57 -2.22 -4.74 17.36
N GLU A 58 -1.48 -4.19 18.34
CA GLU A 58 -2.03 -3.81 19.63
C GLU A 58 -3.10 -2.72 19.48
N LYS A 59 -2.85 -1.72 18.63
CA LYS A 59 -3.80 -0.62 18.34
C LYS A 59 -5.11 -1.13 17.73
N LEU A 60 -5.02 -2.12 16.85
CA LEU A 60 -6.16 -2.76 16.18
C LEU A 60 -6.79 -3.88 17.02
N LYS A 61 -6.21 -4.24 18.18
CA LYS A 61 -6.65 -5.35 19.05
C LYS A 61 -6.67 -6.71 18.32
N ILE A 62 -5.66 -6.95 17.48
CA ILE A 62 -5.43 -8.22 16.78
C ILE A 62 -4.10 -8.83 17.22
N GLN A 63 -3.94 -10.13 17.06
CA GLN A 63 -2.74 -10.84 17.53
C GLN A 63 -1.49 -10.40 16.74
N SER A 64 -1.60 -10.25 15.43
CA SER A 64 -0.54 -9.82 14.53
C SER A 64 -1.14 -9.13 13.31
N SER A 65 -0.40 -8.19 12.71
CA SER A 65 -0.76 -7.57 11.44
C SER A 65 -0.81 -8.56 10.27
N LEU A 66 -0.34 -9.80 10.44
CA LEU A 66 -0.52 -10.87 9.45
C LEU A 66 -2.01 -11.16 9.21
N SER A 67 -2.83 -11.10 10.24
CA SER A 67 -4.27 -11.35 10.16
C SER A 67 -5.02 -10.34 9.28
N LEU A 68 -4.44 -9.16 9.02
CA LEU A 68 -4.98 -8.19 8.07
C LEU A 68 -5.03 -8.71 6.62
N PHE A 69 -4.23 -9.73 6.31
CA PHE A 69 -4.23 -10.36 4.99
C PHE A 69 -5.12 -11.61 4.91
N ASN A 70 -5.76 -11.97 6.02
CA ASN A 70 -6.60 -13.16 6.18
C ASN A 70 -7.95 -12.80 6.83
N GLU A 71 -8.14 -13.18 8.10
CA GLU A 71 -9.41 -13.07 8.83
C GLU A 71 -9.85 -11.62 9.12
N HIS A 72 -8.91 -10.69 9.24
CA HIS A 72 -9.18 -9.25 9.48
C HIS A 72 -9.00 -8.38 8.23
N ASN A 73 -9.19 -8.95 7.04
CA ASN A 73 -8.99 -8.24 5.77
C ASN A 73 -9.94 -7.05 5.57
N HIS A 74 -11.06 -7.01 6.26
CA HIS A 74 -12.00 -5.89 6.27
C HIS A 74 -11.40 -4.61 6.89
N LEU A 75 -10.33 -4.73 7.68
CA LEU A 75 -9.59 -3.59 8.25
C LEU A 75 -8.50 -3.07 7.30
N LEU A 76 -8.21 -3.77 6.20
CA LEU A 76 -7.12 -3.45 5.29
C LEU A 76 -7.64 -3.07 3.90
N HIS A 77 -7.19 -1.91 3.44
CA HIS A 77 -7.30 -1.53 2.04
C HIS A 77 -5.90 -1.40 1.43
N THR A 78 -5.66 -2.06 0.30
CA THR A 78 -4.38 -2.00 -0.40
C THR A 78 -4.55 -1.39 -1.79
N THR A 79 -3.67 -0.45 -2.14
CA THR A 79 -3.70 0.20 -3.44
C THR A 79 -2.29 0.62 -3.90
N SER A 80 -2.19 1.09 -5.11
CA SER A 80 -0.97 1.66 -5.71
C SER A 80 -1.24 3.09 -6.18
N ALA A 81 -0.20 3.92 -6.17
CA ALA A 81 -0.31 5.29 -6.64
C ALA A 81 -0.72 5.36 -8.12
N LEU A 82 -0.17 4.47 -8.92
CA LEU A 82 -0.61 4.18 -10.29
C LEU A 82 -1.36 2.86 -10.26
N ARG A 83 -2.62 2.89 -10.63
CA ARG A 83 -3.52 1.73 -10.53
C ARG A 83 -3.09 0.55 -11.39
N TYR A 84 -2.61 0.85 -12.59
CA TYR A 84 -2.19 -0.16 -13.56
C TYR A 84 -0.68 -0.37 -13.52
N PRO A 85 -0.19 -1.57 -13.92
CA PRO A 85 1.23 -1.84 -14.03
C PRO A 85 1.90 -0.88 -15.01
N VAL A 86 2.96 -0.23 -14.56
CA VAL A 86 3.76 0.67 -15.38
C VAL A 86 5.16 0.09 -15.55
N PHE A 87 5.64 0.12 -16.79
CA PHE A 87 6.97 -0.39 -17.14
C PHE A 87 7.78 0.71 -17.82
N LYS A 88 9.08 0.69 -17.59
CA LYS A 88 10.06 1.52 -18.27
C LYS A 88 11.20 0.63 -18.75
N ASP A 89 11.53 0.70 -20.03
CA ASP A 89 12.60 -0.08 -20.64
C ASP A 89 12.51 -1.59 -20.32
N GLY A 90 11.29 -2.14 -20.39
CA GLY A 90 10.98 -3.54 -20.09
C GLY A 90 11.06 -3.95 -18.62
N LYS A 91 11.27 -3.00 -17.69
CA LYS A 91 11.37 -3.25 -16.25
C LYS A 91 10.24 -2.58 -15.48
N ASN A 92 9.90 -3.12 -14.30
CA ASN A 92 8.94 -2.49 -13.42
C ASN A 92 9.36 -1.06 -13.11
N TYR A 93 8.44 -0.12 -13.26
CA TYR A 93 8.66 1.27 -12.90
C TYR A 93 8.81 1.44 -11.37
N THR A 94 9.88 2.11 -10.96
CA THR A 94 10.23 2.27 -9.54
C THR A 94 9.79 3.60 -8.94
N GLY A 95 9.19 4.48 -9.75
CA GLY A 95 8.75 5.80 -9.30
C GLY A 95 9.83 6.88 -9.32
N SER A 96 11.04 6.60 -9.82
CA SER A 96 12.16 7.56 -9.75
C SER A 96 12.39 8.32 -11.05
N SER A 97 12.20 7.69 -12.20
CA SER A 97 12.50 8.32 -13.51
C SER A 97 11.52 7.81 -14.58
N PRO A 98 10.62 8.69 -15.08
CA PRO A 98 10.38 10.08 -14.63
C PRO A 98 9.81 10.13 -13.21
N SER A 99 9.96 11.28 -12.52
CA SER A 99 9.27 11.50 -11.24
C SER A 99 7.77 11.62 -11.47
N PRO A 100 6.91 10.87 -10.73
CA PRO A 100 5.46 10.96 -10.92
C PRO A 100 4.90 12.37 -10.69
N ILE A 101 5.46 13.10 -9.73
CA ILE A 101 5.01 14.46 -9.38
C ILE A 101 5.37 15.46 -10.48
N LYS A 102 6.49 15.23 -11.18
CA LYS A 102 6.99 16.14 -12.23
C LYS A 102 6.53 15.77 -13.64
N ASN A 103 5.96 14.60 -13.83
CA ASN A 103 5.46 14.15 -15.12
C ASN A 103 3.94 14.34 -15.15
N SER A 104 3.45 15.20 -16.04
CA SER A 104 2.03 15.58 -16.11
C SER A 104 1.11 14.38 -16.31
N PHE A 105 1.46 13.47 -17.21
CA PHE A 105 0.67 12.27 -17.49
C PHE A 105 0.55 11.37 -16.26
N LEU A 106 1.67 11.06 -15.59
CA LEU A 106 1.65 10.22 -14.40
C LEU A 106 0.92 10.90 -13.23
N TRP A 107 1.04 12.22 -13.12
CA TRP A 107 0.36 12.99 -12.09
C TRP A 107 -1.15 13.05 -12.31
N GLU A 108 -1.59 13.18 -13.56
CA GLU A 108 -2.99 13.12 -13.95
C GLU A 108 -3.60 11.75 -13.61
N GLU A 109 -2.95 10.65 -14.00
CA GLU A 109 -3.36 9.28 -13.63
C GLU A 109 -3.48 9.06 -12.11
N ILE A 110 -2.56 9.64 -11.33
CA ILE A 110 -2.62 9.58 -9.86
C ILE A 110 -3.83 10.36 -9.33
N ASN A 111 -4.10 11.54 -9.86
CA ASN A 111 -5.26 12.33 -9.45
C ASN A 111 -6.58 11.64 -9.81
N ASP A 112 -6.68 11.10 -11.00
CA ASP A 112 -7.91 10.46 -11.49
C ASP A 112 -8.20 9.13 -10.80
N SER A 113 -7.18 8.41 -10.35
CA SER A 113 -7.38 7.11 -9.72
C SER A 113 -7.20 7.16 -8.20
N LEU A 114 -6.00 7.48 -7.71
CA LEU A 114 -5.66 7.40 -6.28
C LEU A 114 -6.43 8.45 -5.46
N VAL A 115 -6.49 9.69 -5.92
CA VAL A 115 -7.18 10.76 -5.16
C VAL A 115 -8.66 10.47 -5.04
N ASN A 116 -9.31 10.05 -6.14
CA ASN A 116 -10.72 9.66 -6.10
C ASN A 116 -10.96 8.44 -5.19
N GLU A 117 -10.08 7.44 -5.23
CA GLU A 117 -10.15 6.29 -4.32
C GLU A 117 -9.96 6.72 -2.85
N MET A 118 -8.97 7.57 -2.57
CA MET A 118 -8.69 8.05 -1.21
C MET A 118 -9.79 8.95 -0.65
N SER A 119 -10.54 9.65 -1.48
CA SER A 119 -11.68 10.49 -1.04
C SER A 119 -12.80 9.69 -0.37
N LEU A 120 -12.87 8.38 -0.64
CA LEU A 120 -13.83 7.46 -0.01
C LEU A 120 -13.45 7.11 1.44
N PHE A 121 -12.23 7.44 1.86
CA PHE A 121 -11.70 7.09 3.17
C PHE A 121 -11.46 8.33 4.02
N LYS A 122 -12.13 8.40 5.17
CA LYS A 122 -11.94 9.48 6.15
C LYS A 122 -11.37 8.94 7.45
N SER A 123 -10.52 9.72 8.08
CA SER A 123 -9.92 9.39 9.39
C SER A 123 -9.17 8.04 9.42
N LYS A 124 -8.58 7.64 8.29
CA LYS A 124 -7.83 6.39 8.17
C LYS A 124 -6.33 6.62 8.35
N LEU A 125 -5.64 5.56 8.77
CA LEU A 125 -4.18 5.51 8.77
C LEU A 125 -3.70 5.09 7.39
N ILE A 126 -2.98 5.98 6.71
CA ILE A 126 -2.41 5.72 5.39
C ILE A 126 -0.92 5.42 5.55
N ILE A 127 -0.48 4.28 5.06
CA ILE A 127 0.91 3.81 5.17
C ILE A 127 1.55 3.80 3.77
N PRO A 128 2.33 4.84 3.42
CA PRO A 128 3.06 4.89 2.17
C PRO A 128 4.24 3.93 2.20
N LEU A 129 4.32 3.02 1.25
CA LEU A 129 5.42 2.06 1.18
C LEU A 129 6.58 2.62 0.34
N GLY A 130 7.51 3.28 1.01
CA GLY A 130 8.71 3.87 0.42
C GLY A 130 8.61 5.37 0.12
N LYS A 131 9.78 5.96 -0.13
CA LYS A 131 9.96 7.42 -0.25
C LYS A 131 9.08 8.06 -1.31
N THR A 132 9.07 7.54 -2.53
CA THR A 132 8.30 8.13 -3.64
C THR A 132 6.79 8.15 -3.36
N VAL A 133 6.25 7.09 -2.78
CA VAL A 133 4.82 7.05 -2.41
C VAL A 133 4.53 8.04 -1.28
N SER A 134 5.46 8.18 -0.33
CA SER A 134 5.35 9.17 0.74
C SER A 134 5.32 10.59 0.18
N GLU A 135 6.19 10.92 -0.78
CA GLU A 135 6.21 12.22 -1.45
C GLU A 135 4.92 12.51 -2.22
N ILE A 136 4.40 11.54 -2.98
CA ILE A 136 3.11 11.66 -3.68
C ILE A 136 1.97 11.97 -2.69
N LEU A 137 1.85 11.17 -1.64
CA LEU A 137 0.76 11.36 -0.66
C LEU A 137 0.92 12.65 0.15
N SER A 138 2.16 13.09 0.39
CA SER A 138 2.43 14.39 1.02
C SER A 138 2.00 15.56 0.13
N GLN A 139 2.23 15.47 -1.18
CA GLN A 139 1.74 16.46 -2.14
C GLN A 139 0.21 16.49 -2.17
N ILE A 140 -0.45 15.33 -2.30
CA ILE A 140 -1.91 15.23 -2.29
C ILE A 140 -2.49 15.79 -0.98
N LYS A 141 -1.81 15.58 0.15
CA LYS A 141 -2.21 16.14 1.43
C LYS A 141 -2.03 17.65 1.50
N SER A 142 -0.93 18.19 0.96
CA SER A 142 -0.71 19.64 0.89
C SER A 142 -1.72 20.34 -0.02
N ASP A 143 -2.25 19.64 -1.02
CA ASP A 143 -3.34 20.09 -1.89
C ASP A 143 -4.73 20.01 -1.21
N GLY A 144 -4.80 19.68 0.08
CA GLY A 144 -6.04 19.62 0.85
C GLY A 144 -6.90 18.37 0.62
N LYS A 145 -6.41 17.39 -0.13
CA LYS A 145 -7.22 16.22 -0.56
C LYS A 145 -7.19 15.02 0.41
N LEU A 146 -6.34 15.07 1.47
CA LEU A 146 -6.19 14.00 2.48
C LEU A 146 -6.22 14.52 3.93
N ASN A 147 -6.84 15.65 4.20
CA ASN A 147 -6.69 16.37 5.48
C ASN A 147 -7.14 15.57 6.71
N GLU A 148 -8.18 14.75 6.59
CA GLU A 148 -8.72 13.95 7.70
C GLU A 148 -7.95 12.64 7.94
N ASN A 149 -6.99 12.31 7.09
CA ASN A 149 -6.24 11.06 7.18
C ASN A 149 -4.87 11.27 7.83
N ILE A 150 -4.42 10.27 8.59
CA ILE A 150 -3.09 10.26 9.18
C ILE A 150 -2.12 9.57 8.22
N LEU A 151 -1.12 10.32 7.76
CA LEU A 151 -0.06 9.80 6.91
C LEU A 151 1.11 9.31 7.76
N LEU A 152 1.42 8.02 7.65
CA LEU A 152 2.55 7.38 8.32
C LEU A 152 3.81 7.50 7.44
N ASP A 153 4.24 8.74 7.20
CA ASP A 153 5.44 9.04 6.42
C ASP A 153 6.71 8.47 7.04
N GLY A 154 7.69 8.18 6.20
CA GLY A 154 8.95 7.57 6.61
C GLY A 154 8.91 6.04 6.68
N PHE A 155 7.79 5.40 6.32
CA PHE A 155 7.71 3.95 6.27
C PHE A 155 8.52 3.42 5.07
N PRO A 156 9.53 2.55 5.30
CA PRO A 156 10.38 2.06 4.23
C PRO A 156 9.65 1.05 3.34
N HIS A 157 10.10 0.93 2.08
CA HIS A 157 9.55 -0.08 1.19
C HIS A 157 9.89 -1.49 1.70
N PRO A 158 8.90 -2.40 1.83
CA PRO A 158 9.08 -3.71 2.46
C PRO A 158 9.81 -4.75 1.59
N SER A 159 10.16 -4.42 0.34
CA SER A 159 10.87 -5.32 -0.56
C SER A 159 12.16 -5.84 0.05
N GLY A 160 12.47 -7.10 -0.20
CA GLY A 160 13.76 -7.71 0.12
C GLY A 160 14.95 -7.02 -0.57
N ALA A 161 14.72 -6.40 -1.73
CA ALA A 161 15.74 -5.63 -2.46
C ALA A 161 16.10 -4.30 -1.78
N ASN A 162 15.32 -3.82 -0.78
CA ASN A 162 15.66 -2.63 -0.02
C ASN A 162 16.66 -2.99 1.12
N GLY A 163 17.94 -3.01 0.81
CA GLY A 163 19.00 -3.31 1.78
C GLY A 163 19.07 -2.32 2.96
N HIS A 164 18.54 -1.12 2.81
CA HIS A 164 18.53 -0.09 3.86
C HIS A 164 17.27 -0.12 4.73
N ARG A 165 16.32 -1.04 4.50
CA ARG A 165 15.02 -1.09 5.16
C ARG A 165 15.10 -1.03 6.69
N LYS A 166 15.95 -1.85 7.30
CA LYS A 166 16.09 -1.89 8.77
C LYS A 166 16.55 -0.56 9.35
N LYS A 167 17.57 0.06 8.74
CA LYS A 167 18.09 1.36 9.16
C LYS A 167 17.04 2.46 8.99
N GLN A 168 16.36 2.52 7.84
CA GLN A 168 15.29 3.48 7.57
C GLN A 168 14.14 3.33 8.57
N PHE A 169 13.77 2.09 8.89
CA PHE A 169 12.73 1.80 9.88
C PHE A 169 13.12 2.29 11.27
N GLN A 170 14.30 1.96 11.74
CA GLN A 170 14.80 2.40 13.05
C GLN A 170 14.81 3.92 13.20
N MET A 171 15.26 4.63 12.16
CA MET A 171 15.32 6.11 12.19
C MET A 171 13.94 6.76 12.33
N ASN A 172 12.88 6.14 11.82
CA ASN A 172 11.54 6.73 11.77
C ASN A 172 10.56 6.09 12.77
N SER A 173 10.91 4.97 13.39
CA SER A 173 10.00 4.14 14.19
C SER A 173 9.33 4.91 15.34
N SER A 174 10.05 5.74 16.06
CA SER A 174 9.51 6.50 17.21
C SER A 174 8.41 7.48 16.77
N ASN A 175 8.62 8.20 15.66
CA ASN A 175 7.62 9.13 15.12
C ASN A 175 6.41 8.37 14.59
N MET A 176 6.63 7.28 13.86
CA MET A 176 5.55 6.44 13.32
C MET A 176 4.73 5.79 14.45
N ALA A 177 5.36 5.26 15.49
CA ALA A 177 4.68 4.68 16.64
C ALA A 177 3.82 5.71 17.38
N LYS A 178 4.33 6.95 17.54
CA LYS A 178 3.55 8.06 18.10
C LYS A 178 2.30 8.34 17.28
N LYS A 179 2.42 8.45 15.94
CA LYS A 179 1.26 8.67 15.04
C LYS A 179 0.23 7.55 15.15
N ILE A 180 0.65 6.30 15.25
CA ILE A 180 -0.27 5.15 15.46
C ILE A 180 -0.97 5.25 16.81
N LYS A 181 -0.25 5.59 17.88
CA LYS A 181 -0.82 5.76 19.21
C LYS A 181 -1.89 6.85 19.22
N ASP A 182 -1.61 7.99 18.59
CA ASP A 182 -2.48 9.16 18.56
C ASP A 182 -3.66 9.01 17.57
N TRP A 183 -3.58 8.05 16.65
CA TRP A 183 -4.65 7.78 15.69
C TRP A 183 -5.93 7.32 16.40
N LYS A 184 -7.03 8.03 16.14
CA LYS A 184 -8.37 7.65 16.62
C LYS A 184 -9.03 6.76 15.59
N ILE A 185 -9.33 5.53 15.98
CA ILE A 185 -10.08 4.59 15.14
C ILE A 185 -11.54 4.99 15.24
N ASN A 186 -12.08 5.58 14.18
CA ASN A 186 -13.52 5.82 14.08
C ASN A 186 -14.16 4.55 13.51
N ASN A 187 -15.04 3.95 14.29
CA ASN A 187 -15.87 2.80 13.89
C ASN A 187 -16.87 3.21 12.82
#